data_64d0e287703f2d4619880562dee480bd
#
_entry.id   64d0e287703f2d4619880562dee480bd
#
_cell.length_a   1.000
_cell.length_b   1.000
_cell.length_c   1.000
_cell.angle_alpha   90.00
_cell.angle_beta   90.00
_cell.angle_gamma   90.00
#
_symmetry.space_group_name_H-M   'P 1'
#
loop_
_entity.id
_entity.type
_entity.pdbx_description
1 polymer ?
#
loop_
_entity_poly.entity_id
_entity_poly.type
_entity_poly.pdbx_seq_one_letter_code
_entity_poly.pdbx_strand_id
1 'polypeptide(L)'
;SNGINTREALELFIEGTQSPYRLIAAGAEIREHFKGKDIIFCGITNAKSGRCSEDCKFCAQSSRFATNISTYPLKPSREIIESARQAKRDGAELFGIVTSGKRLGTKKEWSEIFKAIDAINKIGMLPCASVGIIDREKARQLKDAGLFRYHHNLETARSYFKNICTTHEYEEDVSSIREAKDAGLSVCAGALFGMGEGVTHRIELAATLKELDVDSVPLNFLNPIKGTALAHMQLMPPLEALMSIAVYRFMLPDKDIRLCGGKEKTLRQLLPLGIVAGANSLMTGNYLTT
;
A
#
# COMPACT_ATOMS: atom_id res chain seq x y z
N SER A 1 -4.05 23.32 -0.68
CA SER A 1 -2.77 23.42 0.05
C SER A 1 -1.81 22.36 -0.49
N ASN A 2 -0.61 22.78 -0.86
CA ASN A 2 0.40 21.83 -1.40
C ASN A 2 1.09 20.98 -0.30
N GLY A 3 0.67 21.05 0.95
CA GLY A 3 1.35 20.43 2.09
C GLY A 3 2.74 21.00 2.34
N ILE A 4 3.42 20.54 3.37
CA ILE A 4 4.77 20.96 3.71
C ILE A 4 5.81 20.33 2.79
N ASN A 5 7.02 20.94 2.72
CA ASN A 5 8.17 20.41 1.97
C ASN A 5 9.01 19.44 2.83
N THR A 6 10.05 18.85 2.23
CA THR A 6 10.91 17.84 2.88
C THR A 6 11.69 18.38 4.08
N ARG A 7 12.16 19.64 4.03
CA ARG A 7 12.88 20.27 5.13
C ARG A 7 11.94 20.51 6.32
N GLU A 8 10.78 21.12 6.06
CA GLU A 8 9.74 21.36 7.07
C GLU A 8 9.25 20.04 7.69
N ALA A 9 9.12 18.97 6.89
CA ALA A 9 8.72 17.65 7.35
C ALA A 9 9.75 17.03 8.31
N LEU A 10 11.05 17.20 8.03
CA LEU A 10 12.10 16.71 8.90
C LEU A 10 12.15 17.50 10.21
N GLU A 11 12.07 18.83 10.14
CA GLU A 11 12.00 19.70 11.32
C GLU A 11 10.79 19.32 12.19
N LEU A 12 9.61 19.18 11.59
CA LEU A 12 8.38 18.75 12.26
C LEU A 12 8.51 17.38 12.93
N PHE A 13 9.15 16.41 12.27
CA PHE A 13 9.38 15.09 12.85
C PHE A 13 10.30 15.17 14.07
N ILE A 14 11.41 15.93 13.96
CA ILE A 14 12.37 16.12 15.06
C ILE A 14 11.72 16.80 16.25
N GLU A 15 10.98 17.89 16.05
CA GLU A 15 10.21 18.57 17.10
C GLU A 15 9.15 17.64 17.71
N GLY A 16 8.52 16.82 16.88
CA GLY A 16 7.55 15.81 17.30
C GLY A 16 8.12 14.78 18.28
N THR A 17 9.44 14.51 18.25
CA THR A 17 10.06 13.59 19.22
C THR A 17 9.94 14.11 20.68
N GLN A 18 9.86 15.42 20.86
CA GLN A 18 9.70 16.05 22.18
C GLN A 18 8.22 16.14 22.62
N SER A 19 7.30 16.16 21.64
CA SER A 19 5.87 16.31 21.90
C SER A 19 5.02 15.48 20.89
N PRO A 20 5.13 14.16 20.90
CA PRO A 20 4.53 13.31 19.86
C PRO A 20 3.01 13.45 19.79
N TYR A 21 2.34 13.60 20.91
CA TYR A 21 0.88 13.71 20.95
C TYR A 21 0.35 15.03 20.34
N ARG A 22 1.12 16.12 20.42
CA ARG A 22 0.78 17.38 19.74
C ARG A 22 0.85 17.22 18.21
N LEU A 23 1.89 16.58 17.71
CA LEU A 23 2.03 16.28 16.28
C LEU A 23 0.89 15.39 15.78
N ILE A 24 0.58 14.32 16.54
CA ILE A 24 -0.52 13.39 16.23
C ILE A 24 -1.87 14.12 16.20
N ALA A 25 -2.17 14.96 17.18
CA ALA A 25 -3.41 15.73 17.24
C ALA A 25 -3.55 16.72 16.07
N ALA A 26 -2.47 17.40 15.69
CA ALA A 26 -2.46 18.29 14.54
C ALA A 26 -2.71 17.54 13.21
N GLY A 27 -2.28 16.28 13.12
CA GLY A 27 -2.61 15.40 11.98
C GLY A 27 -4.13 15.16 11.85
N ALA A 28 -4.86 15.07 12.97
CA ALA A 28 -6.32 14.93 12.96
C ALA A 28 -7.01 16.16 12.37
N GLU A 29 -6.57 17.36 12.75
CA GLU A 29 -7.16 18.61 12.25
C GLU A 29 -7.01 18.74 10.72
N ILE A 30 -5.82 18.41 10.19
CA ILE A 30 -5.58 18.39 8.75
C ILE A 30 -6.45 17.33 8.05
N ARG A 31 -6.52 16.12 8.61
CA ARG A 31 -7.37 15.07 8.07
C ARG A 31 -8.83 15.50 8.02
N GLU A 32 -9.36 16.02 9.12
CA GLU A 32 -10.76 16.47 9.20
C GLU A 32 -11.07 17.59 8.21
N HIS A 33 -10.13 18.52 8.04
CA HIS A 33 -10.29 19.61 7.07
C HIS A 33 -10.36 19.13 5.62
N PHE A 34 -9.49 18.20 5.21
CA PHE A 34 -9.38 17.77 3.80
C PHE A 34 -10.17 16.51 3.46
N LYS A 35 -10.37 15.61 4.42
CA LYS A 35 -10.96 14.28 4.21
C LYS A 35 -12.23 14.03 5.01
N GLY A 36 -12.61 14.95 5.91
CA GLY A 36 -13.75 14.78 6.77
C GLY A 36 -13.50 13.76 7.90
N LYS A 37 -14.60 13.22 8.46
CA LYS A 37 -14.56 12.30 9.60
C LYS A 37 -14.75 10.84 9.22
N ASP A 38 -15.23 10.57 8.01
CA ASP A 38 -15.51 9.23 7.53
C ASP A 38 -14.23 8.41 7.32
N ILE A 39 -14.34 7.11 7.56
CA ILE A 39 -13.24 6.16 7.40
C ILE A 39 -13.58 5.20 6.26
N ILE A 40 -12.74 5.17 5.24
CA ILE A 40 -12.88 4.30 4.08
C ILE A 40 -12.31 2.91 4.40
N PHE A 41 -13.11 1.86 4.19
CA PHE A 41 -12.68 0.48 4.35
C PHE A 41 -12.34 -0.16 3.01
N CYS A 42 -11.18 -0.85 2.96
CA CYS A 42 -10.68 -1.56 1.79
C CYS A 42 -10.47 -3.03 2.13
N GLY A 43 -11.28 -3.92 1.54
CA GLY A 43 -11.03 -5.36 1.58
C GLY A 43 -9.99 -5.78 0.56
N ILE A 44 -9.28 -6.90 0.80
CA ILE A 44 -8.34 -7.47 -0.16
C ILE A 44 -8.46 -8.98 -0.25
N THR A 45 -8.04 -9.55 -1.37
CA THR A 45 -7.78 -10.98 -1.51
C THR A 45 -6.40 -11.25 -2.07
N ASN A 46 -5.69 -12.22 -1.49
CA ASN A 46 -4.50 -12.80 -2.12
C ASN A 46 -4.97 -13.75 -3.22
N ALA A 47 -5.03 -13.26 -4.45
CA ALA A 47 -5.55 -14.01 -5.60
C ALA A 47 -4.52 -14.97 -6.20
N LYS A 48 -3.22 -14.72 -6.02
CA LYS A 48 -2.11 -15.59 -6.45
C LYS A 48 -1.01 -15.50 -5.40
N SER A 49 -0.47 -16.61 -4.95
CA SER A 49 0.49 -16.63 -3.84
C SER A 49 1.77 -17.40 -4.14
N GLY A 50 2.89 -16.84 -3.68
CA GLY A 50 4.22 -17.44 -3.78
C GLY A 50 4.82 -17.38 -5.19
N ARG A 51 5.98 -18.04 -5.36
CA ARG A 51 6.72 -18.16 -6.63
C ARG A 51 7.06 -16.84 -7.31
N CYS A 52 7.21 -15.74 -6.55
CA CYS A 52 7.67 -14.47 -7.08
C CYS A 52 9.16 -14.54 -7.40
N SER A 53 9.57 -14.07 -8.57
CA SER A 53 10.99 -14.04 -9.00
C SER A 53 11.83 -12.97 -8.29
N GLU A 54 11.15 -11.98 -7.71
CA GLU A 54 11.80 -10.82 -7.09
C GLU A 54 12.43 -11.18 -5.75
N ASP A 55 13.47 -10.41 -5.35
CA ASP A 55 14.24 -10.61 -4.12
C ASP A 55 13.90 -9.63 -3.01
N CYS A 56 12.75 -8.98 -3.05
CA CYS A 56 12.33 -8.03 -2.03
C CYS A 56 12.49 -8.62 -0.63
N LYS A 57 13.45 -8.11 0.15
CA LYS A 57 13.96 -8.70 1.40
C LYS A 57 12.91 -8.96 2.48
N PHE A 58 11.79 -8.23 2.43
CA PHE A 58 10.67 -8.38 3.38
C PHE A 58 9.65 -9.43 2.94
N CYS A 59 9.65 -9.82 1.65
CA CYS A 59 8.50 -10.47 1.03
C CYS A 59 8.54 -12.00 1.18
N ALA A 60 7.58 -12.55 1.91
CA ALA A 60 7.45 -13.99 2.07
C ALA A 60 7.02 -14.72 0.79
N GLN A 61 6.53 -14.00 -0.24
CA GLN A 61 6.11 -14.58 -1.52
C GLN A 61 7.26 -14.77 -2.51
N SER A 62 8.46 -14.26 -2.19
CA SER A 62 9.65 -14.46 -3.01
C SER A 62 10.08 -15.93 -3.04
N SER A 63 10.37 -16.46 -4.23
CA SER A 63 10.94 -17.81 -4.39
C SER A 63 12.40 -17.92 -3.93
N ARG A 64 13.01 -16.79 -3.58
CA ARG A 64 14.39 -16.72 -3.08
C ARG A 64 14.51 -16.96 -1.58
N PHE A 65 13.37 -17.03 -0.88
CA PHE A 65 13.32 -17.21 0.56
C PHE A 65 12.55 -18.48 0.94
N ALA A 66 13.05 -19.19 1.95
CA ALA A 66 12.41 -20.40 2.48
C ALA A 66 11.36 -20.03 3.54
N THR A 67 10.17 -19.66 3.10
CA THR A 67 9.04 -19.28 3.96
C THR A 67 7.92 -20.31 3.93
N ASN A 68 7.16 -20.43 5.02
CA ASN A 68 6.05 -21.39 5.17
C ASN A 68 4.71 -20.78 4.72
N ILE A 69 4.66 -20.10 3.59
CA ILE A 69 3.39 -19.59 3.05
C ILE A 69 2.72 -20.59 2.14
N SER A 70 1.39 -20.54 2.09
CA SER A 70 0.62 -21.30 1.10
C SER A 70 0.90 -20.75 -0.30
N THR A 71 1.33 -21.64 -1.22
CA THR A 71 1.61 -21.28 -2.62
C THR A 71 0.53 -21.84 -3.52
N TYR A 72 -0.07 -20.98 -4.35
CA TYR A 72 -1.10 -21.38 -5.31
C TYR A 72 -1.10 -20.48 -6.55
N PRO A 73 -1.55 -21.02 -7.72
CA PRO A 73 -1.70 -20.22 -8.93
C PRO A 73 -2.84 -19.19 -8.76
N LEU A 74 -3.03 -18.36 -9.79
CA LEU A 74 -4.15 -17.41 -9.78
C LEU A 74 -5.48 -18.16 -9.56
N LYS A 75 -6.22 -17.71 -8.55
CA LYS A 75 -7.57 -18.19 -8.27
C LYS A 75 -8.50 -17.89 -9.44
N PRO A 76 -9.46 -18.76 -9.74
CA PRO A 76 -10.50 -18.45 -10.71
C PRO A 76 -11.32 -17.24 -10.24
N SER A 77 -11.83 -16.46 -11.19
CA SER A 77 -12.58 -15.23 -10.91
C SER A 77 -13.74 -15.43 -9.94
N ARG A 78 -14.43 -16.59 -9.99
CA ARG A 78 -15.51 -16.94 -9.05
C ARG A 78 -15.11 -16.87 -7.57
N GLU A 79 -13.90 -17.30 -7.23
CA GLU A 79 -13.39 -17.27 -5.85
C GLU A 79 -13.01 -15.85 -5.42
N ILE A 80 -12.45 -15.07 -6.36
CA ILE A 80 -12.16 -13.65 -6.15
C ILE A 80 -13.45 -12.87 -5.89
N ILE A 81 -14.49 -13.13 -6.69
CA ILE A 81 -15.80 -12.49 -6.57
C ILE A 81 -16.49 -12.84 -5.24
N GLU A 82 -16.40 -14.11 -4.79
CA GLU A 82 -16.97 -14.48 -3.50
C GLU A 82 -16.26 -13.78 -2.34
N SER A 83 -14.94 -13.65 -2.41
CA SER A 83 -14.17 -12.84 -1.43
C SER A 83 -14.61 -11.37 -1.45
N ALA A 84 -14.91 -10.81 -2.61
CA ALA A 84 -15.42 -9.44 -2.72
C ALA A 84 -16.83 -9.28 -2.12
N ARG A 85 -17.71 -10.26 -2.33
CA ARG A 85 -19.04 -10.28 -1.71
C ARG A 85 -18.96 -10.33 -0.19
N GLN A 86 -18.03 -11.11 0.35
CA GLN A 86 -17.81 -11.15 1.79
C GLN A 86 -17.30 -9.80 2.30
N ALA A 87 -16.29 -9.21 1.66
CA ALA A 87 -15.77 -7.89 2.03
C ALA A 87 -16.87 -6.81 2.00
N LYS A 88 -17.79 -6.88 1.02
CA LYS A 88 -18.94 -5.97 0.96
C LYS A 88 -19.86 -6.13 2.16
N ARG A 89 -20.19 -7.38 2.55
CA ARG A 89 -20.98 -7.65 3.76
C ARG A 89 -20.33 -7.12 5.03
N ASP A 90 -18.98 -7.13 5.05
CA ASP A 90 -18.16 -6.62 6.15
C ASP A 90 -17.98 -5.08 6.10
N GLY A 91 -18.64 -4.38 5.17
CA GLY A 91 -18.66 -2.92 5.07
C GLY A 91 -17.53 -2.30 4.25
N ALA A 92 -16.76 -3.08 3.50
CA ALA A 92 -15.75 -2.53 2.62
C ALA A 92 -16.38 -1.89 1.37
N GLU A 93 -15.87 -0.70 1.00
CA GLU A 93 -16.26 0.04 -0.22
C GLU A 93 -15.36 -0.32 -1.40
N LEU A 94 -14.07 -0.54 -1.13
CA LEU A 94 -13.08 -0.92 -2.11
C LEU A 94 -12.66 -2.37 -1.92
N PHE A 95 -12.34 -3.05 -3.04
CA PHE A 95 -11.84 -4.42 -2.97
C PHE A 95 -10.61 -4.61 -3.86
N GLY A 96 -9.49 -4.99 -3.24
CA GLY A 96 -8.19 -5.19 -3.88
C GLY A 96 -7.94 -6.65 -4.28
N ILE A 97 -7.67 -6.87 -5.56
CA ILE A 97 -7.17 -8.14 -6.10
C ILE A 97 -5.64 -8.06 -6.10
N VAL A 98 -4.98 -8.89 -5.27
CA VAL A 98 -3.52 -8.87 -5.13
C VAL A 98 -2.92 -10.16 -5.66
N THR A 99 -1.86 -10.05 -6.47
CA THR A 99 -1.16 -11.21 -7.04
C THR A 99 0.33 -11.15 -6.72
N SER A 100 0.92 -12.31 -6.45
CA SER A 100 2.37 -12.45 -6.39
C SER A 100 2.98 -12.42 -7.80
N GLY A 101 4.24 -11.97 -7.88
CA GLY A 101 5.02 -11.94 -9.12
C GLY A 101 5.31 -10.53 -9.62
N LYS A 102 6.43 -10.35 -10.33
CA LYS A 102 6.78 -9.07 -10.96
C LYS A 102 5.67 -8.57 -11.90
N ARG A 103 4.97 -9.49 -12.59
CA ARG A 103 3.82 -9.23 -13.47
C ARG A 103 3.01 -10.51 -13.72
N LEU A 104 1.78 -10.36 -14.17
CA LEU A 104 1.00 -11.50 -14.67
C LEU A 104 1.54 -11.98 -16.04
N GLY A 105 1.69 -13.29 -16.20
CA GLY A 105 2.41 -13.87 -17.34
C GLY A 105 1.53 -14.33 -18.49
N THR A 106 0.26 -14.69 -18.28
CA THR A 106 -0.56 -15.38 -19.28
C THR A 106 -1.84 -14.65 -19.63
N LYS A 107 -2.32 -14.83 -20.87
CA LYS A 107 -3.64 -14.31 -21.31
C LYS A 107 -4.78 -14.85 -20.45
N LYS A 108 -4.66 -16.09 -19.96
CA LYS A 108 -5.67 -16.72 -19.08
C LYS A 108 -5.75 -15.99 -17.74
N GLU A 109 -4.61 -15.67 -17.12
CA GLU A 109 -4.58 -14.90 -15.87
C GLU A 109 -5.24 -13.53 -16.04
N TRP A 110 -4.91 -12.81 -17.10
CA TRP A 110 -5.52 -11.52 -17.41
C TRP A 110 -7.03 -11.62 -17.61
N SER A 111 -7.50 -12.66 -18.32
CA SER A 111 -8.94 -12.91 -18.50
C SER A 111 -9.67 -13.09 -17.17
N GLU A 112 -9.08 -13.83 -16.21
CA GLU A 112 -9.70 -14.01 -14.89
C GLU A 112 -9.72 -12.70 -14.07
N ILE A 113 -8.68 -11.87 -14.16
CA ILE A 113 -8.64 -10.54 -13.53
C ILE A 113 -9.72 -9.62 -14.11
N PHE A 114 -9.84 -9.53 -15.43
CA PHE A 114 -10.85 -8.68 -16.07
C PHE A 114 -12.29 -9.11 -15.73
N LYS A 115 -12.57 -10.44 -15.70
CA LYS A 115 -13.86 -10.96 -15.24
C LYS A 115 -14.15 -10.60 -13.78
N ALA A 116 -13.14 -10.67 -12.92
CA ALA A 116 -13.30 -10.31 -11.52
C ALA A 116 -13.58 -8.80 -11.35
N ILE A 117 -12.86 -7.93 -12.09
CA ILE A 117 -13.08 -6.47 -12.08
C ILE A 117 -14.52 -6.13 -12.48
N ASP A 118 -14.99 -6.66 -13.61
CA ASP A 118 -16.36 -6.43 -14.10
C ASP A 118 -17.41 -6.89 -13.06
N ALA A 119 -17.23 -8.06 -12.47
CA ALA A 119 -18.16 -8.59 -11.49
C ALA A 119 -18.15 -7.80 -10.16
N ILE A 120 -16.98 -7.28 -9.72
CA ILE A 120 -16.87 -6.42 -8.53
C ILE A 120 -17.62 -5.11 -8.76
N ASN A 121 -17.52 -4.50 -9.95
CA ASN A 121 -18.33 -3.34 -10.32
C ASN A 121 -19.83 -3.65 -10.25
N LYS A 122 -20.26 -4.79 -10.81
CA LYS A 122 -21.68 -5.22 -10.82
C LYS A 122 -22.27 -5.43 -9.44
N ILE A 123 -21.46 -5.79 -8.45
CA ILE A 123 -21.92 -5.86 -7.06
C ILE A 123 -21.86 -4.52 -6.32
N GLY A 124 -21.47 -3.43 -7.01
CA GLY A 124 -21.44 -2.06 -6.46
C GLY A 124 -20.29 -1.82 -5.50
N MET A 125 -19.11 -2.40 -5.76
CA MET A 125 -17.85 -2.09 -5.09
C MET A 125 -16.87 -1.46 -6.07
N LEU A 126 -15.88 -0.74 -5.55
CA LEU A 126 -14.80 -0.16 -6.35
C LEU A 126 -13.64 -1.15 -6.48
N PRO A 127 -13.40 -1.75 -7.67
CA PRO A 127 -12.32 -2.72 -7.85
C PRO A 127 -10.96 -2.03 -7.85
N CYS A 128 -10.03 -2.59 -7.06
CA CYS A 128 -8.62 -2.25 -7.04
C CYS A 128 -7.79 -3.46 -7.47
N ALA A 129 -6.64 -3.25 -8.10
CA ALA A 129 -5.76 -4.35 -8.50
C ALA A 129 -4.28 -4.03 -8.24
N SER A 130 -3.58 -5.01 -7.63
CA SER A 130 -2.13 -5.06 -7.49
C SER A 130 -1.63 -6.29 -8.24
N VAL A 131 -1.26 -6.09 -9.51
CA VAL A 131 -0.95 -7.17 -10.47
C VAL A 131 0.50 -7.12 -10.98
N GLY A 132 1.36 -6.44 -10.20
CA GLY A 132 2.75 -6.19 -10.55
C GLY A 132 2.91 -5.06 -11.56
N ILE A 133 4.09 -4.96 -12.15
CA ILE A 133 4.46 -3.92 -13.13
C ILE A 133 3.61 -4.03 -14.39
N ILE A 134 3.04 -2.92 -14.82
CA ILE A 134 2.22 -2.81 -16.03
C ILE A 134 2.82 -1.80 -17.01
N ASP A 135 2.55 -2.00 -18.27
CA ASP A 135 2.81 -1.06 -19.37
C ASP A 135 1.53 -0.28 -19.74
N ARG A 136 1.68 0.66 -20.67
CA ARG A 136 0.58 1.50 -21.18
C ARG A 136 -0.59 0.67 -21.72
N GLU A 137 -0.32 -0.42 -22.42
CA GLU A 137 -1.37 -1.26 -22.99
C GLU A 137 -2.17 -1.94 -21.89
N LYS A 138 -1.50 -2.49 -20.88
CA LYS A 138 -2.16 -3.12 -19.72
C LYS A 138 -2.91 -2.11 -18.86
N ALA A 139 -2.36 -0.91 -18.68
CA ALA A 139 -3.06 0.16 -17.97
C ALA A 139 -4.40 0.52 -18.66
N ARG A 140 -4.41 0.66 -19.99
CA ARG A 140 -5.63 0.89 -20.77
C ARG A 140 -6.61 -0.27 -20.65
N GLN A 141 -6.15 -1.52 -20.83
CA GLN A 141 -7.00 -2.71 -20.71
C GLN A 141 -7.65 -2.81 -19.32
N LEU A 142 -6.92 -2.49 -18.25
CA LEU A 142 -7.47 -2.44 -16.90
C LEU A 142 -8.54 -1.34 -16.75
N LYS A 143 -8.29 -0.16 -17.33
CA LYS A 143 -9.27 0.94 -17.36
C LYS A 143 -10.53 0.55 -18.11
N ASP A 144 -10.38 -0.04 -19.29
CA ASP A 144 -11.49 -0.50 -20.14
C ASP A 144 -12.32 -1.62 -19.47
N ALA A 145 -11.67 -2.48 -18.68
CA ALA A 145 -12.34 -3.48 -17.85
C ALA A 145 -13.09 -2.88 -16.65
N GLY A 146 -12.97 -1.57 -16.40
CA GLY A 146 -13.64 -0.87 -15.32
C GLY A 146 -12.87 -0.87 -14.00
N LEU A 147 -11.55 -1.07 -14.01
CA LEU A 147 -10.73 -0.91 -12.81
C LEU A 147 -10.86 0.53 -12.31
N PHE A 148 -11.18 0.68 -11.02
CA PHE A 148 -11.21 1.99 -10.37
C PHE A 148 -9.81 2.44 -9.98
N ARG A 149 -9.01 1.58 -9.32
CA ARG A 149 -7.72 1.95 -8.74
C ARG A 149 -6.64 0.91 -9.00
N TYR A 150 -5.54 1.33 -9.59
CA TYR A 150 -4.33 0.52 -9.68
C TYR A 150 -3.48 0.71 -8.40
N HIS A 151 -3.02 -0.41 -7.81
CA HIS A 151 -2.16 -0.40 -6.63
C HIS A 151 -0.77 -0.92 -6.97
N HIS A 152 0.25 -0.10 -6.68
CA HIS A 152 1.64 -0.48 -6.83
C HIS A 152 2.51 0.33 -5.86
N ASN A 153 3.06 -0.32 -4.84
CA ASN A 153 3.91 0.36 -3.86
C ASN A 153 5.30 0.66 -4.43
N LEU A 154 5.89 1.75 -3.96
CA LEU A 154 7.31 2.03 -4.10
C LEU A 154 8.12 1.42 -2.95
N GLU A 155 7.45 0.97 -1.90
CA GLU A 155 7.93 0.34 -0.67
C GLU A 155 8.83 1.24 0.18
N THR A 156 9.85 1.89 -0.41
CA THR A 156 10.79 2.77 0.28
C THR A 156 11.25 3.91 -0.63
N ALA A 157 12.15 4.78 -0.12
CA ALA A 157 12.77 5.83 -0.92
C ALA A 157 13.66 5.29 -2.04
N ARG A 158 13.80 6.05 -3.13
CA ARG A 158 14.73 5.75 -4.23
C ARG A 158 16.16 5.52 -3.72
N SER A 159 16.62 6.39 -2.84
CA SER A 159 17.97 6.31 -2.26
C SER A 159 18.20 5.06 -1.41
N TYR A 160 17.15 4.43 -0.89
CA TYR A 160 17.22 3.23 -0.07
C TYR A 160 16.80 1.94 -0.79
N PHE A 161 16.20 2.04 -1.98
CA PHE A 161 15.55 0.93 -2.68
C PHE A 161 16.47 -0.28 -2.94
N LYS A 162 17.72 -0.04 -3.35
CA LYS A 162 18.69 -1.12 -3.60
C LYS A 162 19.08 -1.91 -2.36
N ASN A 163 18.83 -1.37 -1.16
CA ASN A 163 18.97 -2.13 0.09
C ASN A 163 17.84 -3.15 0.29
N ILE A 164 16.72 -2.98 -0.43
CA ILE A 164 15.50 -3.79 -0.28
C ILE A 164 15.29 -4.75 -1.44
N CYS A 165 15.48 -4.29 -2.67
CA CYS A 165 15.28 -5.08 -3.89
C CYS A 165 16.41 -4.82 -4.89
N THR A 166 16.89 -5.89 -5.55
CA THR A 166 17.94 -5.82 -6.57
C THR A 166 17.54 -6.41 -7.92
N THR A 167 16.37 -7.04 -8.02
CA THR A 167 15.91 -7.75 -9.22
C THR A 167 15.13 -6.89 -10.21
N HIS A 168 14.78 -5.67 -9.82
CA HIS A 168 14.26 -4.62 -10.70
C HIS A 168 14.71 -3.24 -10.23
N GLU A 169 14.50 -2.24 -11.08
CA GLU A 169 14.85 -0.86 -10.79
C GLU A 169 13.65 -0.10 -10.22
N TYR A 170 13.90 0.86 -9.33
CA TYR A 170 12.87 1.76 -8.78
C TYR A 170 12.05 2.48 -9.87
N GLU A 171 12.71 2.79 -10.99
CA GLU A 171 12.06 3.44 -12.13
C GLU A 171 11.03 2.57 -12.83
N GLU A 172 11.13 1.25 -12.75
CA GLU A 172 10.11 0.36 -13.30
C GLU A 172 8.79 0.51 -12.52
N ASP A 173 8.87 0.67 -11.19
CA ASP A 173 7.71 0.90 -10.33
C ASP A 173 7.11 2.29 -10.58
N VAL A 174 7.96 3.32 -10.66
CA VAL A 174 7.54 4.69 -11.00
C VAL A 174 6.87 4.76 -12.36
N SER A 175 7.43 4.08 -13.36
CA SER A 175 6.85 4.02 -14.71
C SER A 175 5.47 3.36 -14.69
N SER A 176 5.28 2.27 -13.95
CA SER A 176 3.97 1.62 -13.79
C SER A 176 2.92 2.55 -13.21
N ILE A 177 3.30 3.36 -12.22
CA ILE A 177 2.41 4.36 -11.60
C ILE A 177 2.02 5.42 -12.62
N ARG A 178 2.98 5.94 -13.39
CA ARG A 178 2.72 6.94 -14.44
C ARG A 178 1.81 6.39 -15.54
N GLU A 179 2.08 5.18 -16.04
CA GLU A 179 1.24 4.55 -17.07
C GLU A 179 -0.21 4.33 -16.58
N ALA A 180 -0.40 3.99 -15.31
CA ALA A 180 -1.74 3.88 -14.73
C ALA A 180 -2.46 5.23 -14.66
N LYS A 181 -1.77 6.30 -14.24
CA LYS A 181 -2.31 7.66 -14.22
C LYS A 181 -2.64 8.17 -15.62
N ASP A 182 -1.75 7.98 -16.58
CA ASP A 182 -1.94 8.39 -17.99
C ASP A 182 -3.13 7.67 -18.63
N ALA A 183 -3.45 6.45 -18.19
CA ALA A 183 -4.66 5.73 -18.58
C ALA A 183 -5.94 6.23 -17.85
N GLY A 184 -5.84 7.19 -16.93
CA GLY A 184 -6.96 7.73 -16.17
C GLY A 184 -7.45 6.82 -15.04
N LEU A 185 -6.61 5.94 -14.54
CA LEU A 185 -6.86 5.16 -13.33
C LEU A 185 -6.56 6.01 -12.09
N SER A 186 -7.34 5.84 -11.03
CA SER A 186 -6.88 6.25 -9.70
C SER A 186 -5.68 5.39 -9.30
N VAL A 187 -4.71 5.98 -8.59
CA VAL A 187 -3.47 5.30 -8.21
C VAL A 187 -3.31 5.24 -6.69
N CYS A 188 -2.98 4.05 -6.20
CA CYS A 188 -2.63 3.78 -4.82
C CYS A 188 -1.17 3.32 -4.77
N ALA A 189 -0.28 4.16 -4.25
CA ALA A 189 1.13 3.83 -4.09
C ALA A 189 1.64 4.30 -2.73
N GLY A 190 2.44 3.50 -2.07
CA GLY A 190 2.86 3.80 -0.70
C GLY A 190 4.09 3.03 -0.25
N ALA A 191 4.14 2.80 1.05
CA ALA A 191 5.32 2.44 1.80
C ALA A 191 5.19 1.13 2.59
N LEU A 192 6.35 0.55 2.89
CA LEU A 192 6.56 -0.38 3.99
C LEU A 192 7.64 0.20 4.91
N PHE A 193 7.27 0.56 6.13
CA PHE A 193 8.17 1.11 7.13
C PHE A 193 8.75 0.05 8.06
N GLY A 194 9.93 0.30 8.61
CA GLY A 194 10.62 -0.59 9.55
C GLY A 194 11.59 -1.58 8.90
N MET A 195 11.99 -1.33 7.66
CA MET A 195 12.95 -2.17 6.93
C MET A 195 14.42 -1.75 7.14
N GLY A 196 14.68 -0.81 8.07
CA GLY A 196 16.00 -0.24 8.34
C GLY A 196 16.22 1.14 7.72
N GLU A 197 15.23 1.68 7.03
CA GLU A 197 15.23 3.05 6.53
C GLU A 197 15.11 4.06 7.68
N GLY A 198 15.73 5.24 7.53
CA GLY A 198 15.57 6.35 8.44
C GLY A 198 14.41 7.29 8.07
N VAL A 199 14.12 8.27 8.96
CA VAL A 199 13.08 9.27 8.75
C VAL A 199 13.27 10.06 7.46
N THR A 200 14.51 10.37 7.07
CA THR A 200 14.83 11.08 5.82
C THR A 200 14.38 10.30 4.59
N HIS A 201 14.55 8.98 4.60
CA HIS A 201 14.07 8.12 3.51
C HIS A 201 12.53 8.10 3.43
N ARG A 202 11.83 8.06 4.58
CA ARG A 202 10.35 8.13 4.59
C ARG A 202 9.85 9.46 4.04
N ILE A 203 10.50 10.56 4.37
CA ILE A 203 10.18 11.89 3.85
C ILE A 203 10.48 11.99 2.36
N GLU A 204 11.61 11.45 1.87
CA GLU A 204 11.93 11.37 0.45
C GLU A 204 10.84 10.60 -0.32
N LEU A 205 10.39 9.47 0.22
CA LEU A 205 9.31 8.70 -0.39
C LEU A 205 7.99 9.50 -0.44
N ALA A 206 7.63 10.21 0.64
CA ALA A 206 6.44 11.05 0.65
C ALA A 206 6.52 12.18 -0.41
N ALA A 207 7.69 12.77 -0.61
CA ALA A 207 7.93 13.75 -1.67
C ALA A 207 7.76 13.15 -3.07
N THR A 208 8.28 11.93 -3.29
CA THR A 208 8.09 11.20 -4.56
C THR A 208 6.62 10.89 -4.83
N LEU A 209 5.88 10.43 -3.81
CA LEU A 209 4.45 10.16 -3.93
C LEU A 209 3.64 11.43 -4.23
N LYS A 210 4.05 12.56 -3.66
CA LYS A 210 3.48 13.89 -3.96
C LYS A 210 3.75 14.31 -5.39
N GLU A 211 4.99 14.15 -5.87
CA GLU A 211 5.39 14.46 -7.25
C GLU A 211 4.62 13.60 -8.28
N LEU A 212 4.42 12.31 -7.97
CA LEU A 212 3.63 11.39 -8.77
C LEU A 212 2.12 11.66 -8.68
N ASP A 213 1.70 12.57 -7.82
CA ASP A 213 0.30 12.94 -7.59
C ASP A 213 -0.60 11.69 -7.39
N VAL A 214 -0.18 10.78 -6.51
CA VAL A 214 -0.98 9.59 -6.20
C VAL A 214 -2.24 9.95 -5.42
N ASP A 215 -3.31 9.16 -5.56
CA ASP A 215 -4.60 9.46 -4.92
C ASP A 215 -4.70 8.87 -3.51
N SER A 216 -3.98 7.76 -3.28
CA SER A 216 -4.02 7.03 -2.01
C SER A 216 -2.64 6.51 -1.65
N VAL A 217 -2.29 6.63 -0.36
CA VAL A 217 -0.99 6.25 0.19
C VAL A 217 -1.20 5.17 1.26
N PRO A 218 -1.06 3.88 0.92
CA PRO A 218 -1.05 2.81 1.89
C PRO A 218 0.26 2.82 2.69
N LEU A 219 0.13 2.83 3.99
CA LEU A 219 1.24 2.69 4.93
C LEU A 219 1.20 1.30 5.55
N ASN A 220 2.19 0.50 5.20
CA ASN A 220 2.44 -0.80 5.79
C ASN A 220 3.57 -0.68 6.81
N PHE A 221 3.60 -1.60 7.76
CA PHE A 221 4.66 -1.72 8.75
C PHE A 221 5.24 -3.12 8.69
N LEU A 222 6.56 -3.24 8.74
CA LEU A 222 7.22 -4.53 8.64
C LEU A 222 6.73 -5.46 9.76
N ASN A 223 6.24 -6.61 9.35
CA ASN A 223 6.03 -7.76 10.20
C ASN A 223 7.11 -8.79 9.83
N PRO A 224 8.19 -8.92 10.61
CA PRO A 224 9.29 -9.84 10.30
C PRO A 224 8.77 -11.28 10.18
N ILE A 225 8.99 -11.91 9.04
CA ILE A 225 8.54 -13.27 8.75
C ILE A 225 9.76 -14.20 8.70
N LYS A 226 9.72 -15.29 9.46
CA LYS A 226 10.78 -16.29 9.48
C LYS A 226 11.04 -16.82 8.07
N GLY A 227 12.31 -16.84 7.70
CA GLY A 227 12.78 -17.27 6.37
C GLY A 227 13.00 -16.13 5.38
N THR A 228 12.48 -14.92 5.63
CA THR A 228 12.83 -13.74 4.83
C THR A 228 14.16 -13.12 5.27
N ALA A 229 14.78 -12.31 4.42
CA ALA A 229 16.04 -11.64 4.76
C ALA A 229 15.89 -10.66 5.94
N LEU A 230 14.70 -10.07 6.14
CA LEU A 230 14.41 -9.14 7.25
C LEU A 230 13.77 -9.81 8.47
N ALA A 231 13.85 -11.14 8.59
CA ALA A 231 13.28 -11.89 9.72
C ALA A 231 13.83 -11.49 11.10
N HIS A 232 15.02 -10.88 11.14
CA HIS A 232 15.73 -10.46 12.36
C HIS A 232 15.40 -9.03 12.80
N MET A 233 14.67 -8.27 11.98
CA MET A 233 14.37 -6.87 12.26
C MET A 233 13.44 -6.73 13.47
N GLN A 234 13.63 -5.63 14.20
CA GLN A 234 12.72 -5.25 15.28
C GLN A 234 11.49 -4.53 14.70
N LEU A 235 10.36 -4.65 15.36
CA LEU A 235 9.18 -3.86 15.02
C LEU A 235 9.46 -2.37 15.24
N MET A 236 8.97 -1.55 14.33
CA MET A 236 9.03 -0.10 14.47
C MET A 236 8.32 0.35 15.76
N PRO A 237 8.89 1.27 16.55
CA PRO A 237 8.22 1.81 17.75
C PRO A 237 6.86 2.43 17.42
N PRO A 238 5.80 2.18 18.21
CA PRO A 238 4.46 2.66 17.90
C PRO A 238 4.36 4.18 17.75
N LEU A 239 5.03 4.96 18.62
CA LEU A 239 5.01 6.42 18.52
C LEU A 239 5.74 6.92 17.28
N GLU A 240 6.83 6.30 16.88
CA GLU A 240 7.53 6.63 15.64
C GLU A 240 6.65 6.38 14.41
N ALA A 241 5.90 5.27 14.42
CA ALA A 241 4.92 4.96 13.38
C ALA A 241 3.81 6.02 13.31
N LEU A 242 3.26 6.41 14.44
CA LEU A 242 2.22 7.46 14.54
C LEU A 242 2.73 8.83 14.08
N MET A 243 3.94 9.23 14.46
CA MET A 243 4.56 10.46 13.98
C MET A 243 4.80 10.43 12.46
N SER A 244 5.22 9.27 11.92
CA SER A 244 5.38 9.11 10.48
C SER A 244 4.05 9.27 9.73
N ILE A 245 2.94 8.71 10.26
CA ILE A 245 1.59 8.91 9.71
C ILE A 245 1.22 10.39 9.73
N ALA A 246 1.47 11.10 10.83
CA ALA A 246 1.17 12.52 10.96
C ALA A 246 1.97 13.36 9.95
N VAL A 247 3.28 13.13 9.83
CA VAL A 247 4.12 13.84 8.86
C VAL A 247 3.64 13.58 7.42
N TYR A 248 3.25 12.35 7.10
CA TYR A 248 2.65 12.05 5.79
C TYR A 248 1.36 12.83 5.56
N ARG A 249 0.51 13.01 6.58
CA ARG A 249 -0.69 13.85 6.47
C ARG A 249 -0.34 15.32 6.22
N PHE A 250 0.71 15.86 6.87
CA PHE A 250 1.18 17.21 6.60
C PHE A 250 1.75 17.39 5.19
N MET A 251 2.47 16.40 4.67
CA MET A 251 3.04 16.45 3.31
C MET A 251 2.00 16.22 2.22
N LEU A 252 0.95 15.43 2.50
CA LEU A 252 -0.05 14.93 1.57
C LEU A 252 -1.47 15.19 2.12
N PRO A 253 -1.84 16.47 2.32
CA PRO A 253 -3.02 16.83 3.12
C PRO A 253 -4.36 16.38 2.52
N ASP A 254 -4.46 16.28 1.20
CA ASP A 254 -5.67 15.93 0.43
C ASP A 254 -5.73 14.45 0.00
N LYS A 255 -4.65 13.67 0.18
CA LYS A 255 -4.58 12.28 -0.26
C LYS A 255 -5.21 11.32 0.76
N ASP A 256 -5.68 10.15 0.29
CA ASP A 256 -6.11 9.10 1.21
C ASP A 256 -4.89 8.46 1.86
N ILE A 257 -4.77 8.51 3.17
CA ILE A 257 -3.74 7.78 3.92
C ILE A 257 -4.39 6.55 4.53
N ARG A 258 -3.88 5.37 4.15
CA ARG A 258 -4.46 4.08 4.52
C ARG A 258 -3.52 3.29 5.41
N LEU A 259 -4.02 2.82 6.55
CA LEU A 259 -3.30 1.87 7.40
C LEU A 259 -3.51 0.45 6.87
N CYS A 260 -2.41 -0.22 6.54
CA CYS A 260 -2.41 -1.52 5.88
C CYS A 260 -1.71 -2.60 6.71
N GLY A 261 -0.92 -3.46 6.06
CA GLY A 261 -0.27 -4.60 6.71
C GLY A 261 0.63 -4.21 7.87
N GLY A 262 0.71 -5.07 8.89
CA GLY A 262 1.57 -4.88 10.06
C GLY A 262 1.09 -3.87 11.10
N LYS A 263 0.02 -3.10 10.82
CA LYS A 263 -0.50 -2.06 11.71
C LYS A 263 -0.84 -2.58 13.11
N GLU A 264 -1.43 -3.76 13.22
CA GLU A 264 -1.82 -4.36 14.50
C GLU A 264 -0.60 -4.69 15.38
N LYS A 265 0.46 -5.24 14.78
CA LYS A 265 1.68 -5.59 15.51
C LYS A 265 2.51 -4.37 15.88
N THR A 266 2.56 -3.38 15.00
CA THR A 266 3.33 -2.15 15.21
C THR A 266 2.62 -1.18 16.14
N LEU A 267 1.34 -0.88 15.90
CA LEU A 267 0.60 0.11 16.69
C LEU A 267 -0.04 -0.48 17.96
N ARG A 268 -0.29 -1.79 18.00
CA ARG A 268 -0.86 -2.49 19.18
C ARG A 268 -2.15 -1.76 19.66
N GLN A 269 -2.24 -1.47 20.96
CA GLN A 269 -3.37 -0.74 21.57
C GLN A 269 -3.48 0.71 21.08
N LEU A 270 -2.43 1.27 20.47
CA LEU A 270 -2.43 2.61 19.90
C LEU A 270 -2.98 2.66 18.48
N LEU A 271 -3.46 1.54 17.92
CA LEU A 271 -4.00 1.48 16.56
C LEU A 271 -5.07 2.55 16.26
N PRO A 272 -6.03 2.85 17.17
CA PRO A 272 -6.99 3.94 16.93
C PRO A 272 -6.33 5.30 16.76
N LEU A 273 -5.18 5.54 17.41
CA LEU A 273 -4.44 6.80 17.26
C LEU A 273 -3.86 6.97 15.85
N GLY A 274 -3.77 5.91 15.03
CA GLY A 274 -3.40 6.03 13.62
C GLY A 274 -4.40 6.86 12.81
N ILE A 275 -5.69 6.79 13.16
CA ILE A 275 -6.72 7.66 12.59
C ILE A 275 -6.57 9.09 13.08
N VAL A 276 -6.31 9.27 14.39
CA VAL A 276 -6.04 10.58 14.97
C VAL A 276 -4.78 11.21 14.37
N ALA A 277 -3.74 10.39 14.08
CA ALA A 277 -2.51 10.86 13.44
C ALA A 277 -2.71 11.32 11.98
N GLY A 278 -3.89 11.08 11.40
CA GLY A 278 -4.21 11.60 10.08
C GLY A 278 -4.59 10.55 9.02
N ALA A 279 -4.62 9.26 9.34
CA ALA A 279 -5.15 8.25 8.41
C ALA A 279 -6.68 8.39 8.31
N ASN A 280 -7.22 8.19 7.10
CA ASN A 280 -8.66 8.21 6.82
C ASN A 280 -9.15 6.93 6.14
N SER A 281 -8.30 5.92 6.04
CA SER A 281 -8.67 4.64 5.44
C SER A 281 -7.99 3.46 6.16
N LEU A 282 -8.67 2.33 6.20
CA LEU A 282 -8.19 1.11 6.83
C LEU A 282 -8.31 -0.06 5.86
N MET A 283 -7.26 -0.87 5.77
CA MET A 283 -7.36 -2.18 5.15
C MET A 283 -7.94 -3.18 6.13
N THR A 284 -8.95 -3.93 5.70
CA THR A 284 -9.66 -4.95 6.47
C THR A 284 -9.54 -6.31 5.81
N GLY A 285 -9.79 -7.39 6.58
CA GLY A 285 -9.75 -8.76 6.08
C GLY A 285 -8.42 -9.47 6.30
N ASN A 286 -8.27 -10.64 5.69
CA ASN A 286 -7.07 -11.46 5.82
C ASN A 286 -5.92 -10.87 5.03
N TYR A 287 -4.81 -10.65 5.71
CA TYR A 287 -3.57 -10.18 5.09
C TYR A 287 -2.93 -11.24 4.19
N LEU A 288 -2.06 -10.81 3.27
CA LEU A 288 -1.53 -11.65 2.20
C LEU A 288 -0.74 -12.87 2.70
N THR A 289 0.00 -12.73 3.79
CA THR A 289 0.96 -13.75 4.26
C THR A 289 0.99 -13.94 5.78
N THR A 290 0.07 -13.35 6.50
CA THR A 290 0.00 -13.47 7.97
C THR A 290 -1.38 -13.82 8.46
#